data_e922a1e1af48a5d08af79c28831f1ca3
#
_entry.id   e922a1e1af48a5d08af79c28831f1ca3
#
_cell.length_a   1.000
_cell.length_b   1.000
_cell.length_c   1.000
_cell.angle_alpha   90.00
_cell.angle_beta   90.00
_cell.angle_gamma   90.00
#
_symmetry.space_group_name_H-M   'P 1'
#
loop_
_entity.id
_entity.type
_entity.pdbx_description
1 polymer ?
#
loop_
_entity_poly.entity_id
_entity_poly.type
_entity_poly.pdbx_seq_one_letter_code
_entity_poly.pdbx_strand_id
1 'polypeptide(L)'
;MTDMRALGYLIHLGSNMWRDTPLAGAAPDATDHVLMRCCADYNRCDDAVWRRLTDHAAARGFNMLVIDLGEGVQYPSRPELAVKGSWTPDKLRKELARLRSIGLEPIPKLNFSATHDTWLGEYHRMVSTPEYYRVCEDVLRDAYELFDHPRLFHIGYDEETAWHQQWHRYSVVRSGELWWHDFLKIESFVEKLGTRPWIWSDKIWHHEAEFLKRMPKTVLQSNWYYDAEFTEEELEKAKASEDRKAYVKAYRTLEKAGYDQLPAASNWGCDINFEKTVRYCRKWIAPERLKGFMTAPWWLTEKKKEAKCLAAIDLAAAAMEKERLGLL
;
A
#
# COMPACT_ATOMS: atom_id res chain seq x y z
N MET A 1 -6.21 25.31 -13.04
CA MET A 1 -6.18 23.85 -13.22
C MET A 1 -7.02 23.29 -12.09
N THR A 2 -8.15 22.66 -12.38
CA THR A 2 -8.92 21.93 -11.39
C THR A 2 -8.01 20.84 -10.81
N ASP A 3 -7.82 20.88 -9.49
CA ASP A 3 -7.03 19.90 -8.74
C ASP A 3 -7.67 18.53 -8.95
N MET A 4 -7.17 17.79 -9.95
CA MET A 4 -7.71 16.50 -10.33
C MET A 4 -7.39 15.52 -9.22
N ARG A 5 -8.41 15.12 -8.46
CA ARG A 5 -8.24 14.19 -7.34
C ARG A 5 -7.62 12.88 -7.83
N ALA A 6 -6.76 12.29 -7.02
CA ALA A 6 -6.09 11.06 -7.38
C ALA A 6 -7.09 9.90 -7.49
N LEU A 7 -7.01 9.16 -8.60
CA LEU A 7 -7.56 7.81 -8.72
C LEU A 7 -6.37 6.88 -8.89
N GLY A 8 -6.00 6.20 -7.80
CA GLY A 8 -4.82 5.39 -7.69
C GLY A 8 -5.09 3.90 -7.88
N TYR A 9 -4.17 3.21 -8.53
CA TYR A 9 -4.09 1.76 -8.59
C TYR A 9 -2.79 1.31 -7.93
N LEU A 10 -2.87 0.37 -6.95
CA LEU A 10 -1.70 -0.24 -6.35
C LEU A 10 -1.34 -1.50 -7.12
N ILE A 11 -0.07 -1.60 -7.54
CA ILE A 11 0.47 -2.75 -8.29
C ILE A 11 1.74 -3.27 -7.62
N HIS A 12 1.92 -4.59 -7.60
CA HIS A 12 3.12 -5.21 -7.06
C HIS A 12 4.19 -5.42 -8.13
N LEU A 13 5.35 -4.80 -7.95
CA LEU A 13 6.58 -5.15 -8.65
C LEU A 13 7.36 -6.17 -7.83
N GLY A 14 7.50 -5.96 -6.52
CA GLY A 14 7.97 -6.93 -5.54
C GLY A 14 6.80 -7.71 -4.90
N SER A 15 7.10 -8.86 -4.31
CA SER A 15 6.11 -9.76 -3.71
C SER A 15 6.48 -10.31 -2.34
N ASN A 16 7.75 -10.16 -1.93
CA ASN A 16 8.31 -10.76 -0.72
C ASN A 16 8.00 -9.91 0.53
N MET A 17 6.72 -9.74 0.85
CA MET A 17 6.36 -8.90 1.99
C MET A 17 5.60 -9.63 3.11
N TRP A 18 4.86 -10.71 2.81
CA TRP A 18 3.92 -11.27 3.80
C TRP A 18 4.47 -12.41 4.64
N ARG A 19 5.49 -13.14 4.17
CA ARG A 19 6.06 -14.31 4.87
C ARG A 19 7.52 -14.45 4.53
N ASP A 20 8.32 -14.83 5.52
CA ASP A 20 9.73 -15.18 5.35
C ASP A 20 9.94 -16.66 4.98
N THR A 21 8.85 -17.41 4.75
CA THR A 21 8.89 -18.80 4.28
C THR A 21 9.19 -18.82 2.78
N PRO A 22 10.28 -19.49 2.35
CA PRO A 22 10.60 -19.64 0.94
C PRO A 22 9.51 -20.41 0.18
N LEU A 23 9.17 -19.96 -1.04
CA LEU A 23 8.20 -20.62 -1.90
C LEU A 23 8.59 -22.08 -2.19
N ALA A 24 9.89 -22.34 -2.39
CA ALA A 24 10.43 -23.69 -2.60
C ALA A 24 10.28 -24.63 -1.40
N GLY A 25 10.06 -24.08 -0.19
CA GLY A 25 9.82 -24.83 1.04
C GLY A 25 8.35 -24.90 1.45
N ALA A 26 7.43 -24.42 0.62
CA ALA A 26 6.00 -24.51 0.91
C ALA A 26 5.52 -25.97 0.91
N ALA A 27 4.51 -26.26 1.75
CA ALA A 27 3.92 -27.59 1.80
C ALA A 27 3.33 -28.00 0.43
N PRO A 28 3.43 -29.29 0.02
CA PRO A 28 2.94 -29.74 -1.29
C PRO A 28 1.44 -29.49 -1.52
N ASP A 29 0.66 -29.43 -0.45
CA ASP A 29 -0.78 -29.17 -0.43
C ASP A 29 -1.12 -27.71 -0.11
N ALA A 30 -0.13 -26.83 -0.09
CA ALA A 30 -0.33 -25.41 0.19
C ALA A 30 -1.31 -24.77 -0.81
N THR A 31 -2.29 -24.04 -0.28
CA THR A 31 -3.26 -23.34 -1.13
C THR A 31 -2.60 -22.22 -1.94
N ASP A 32 -3.20 -21.86 -3.07
CA ASP A 32 -2.73 -20.73 -3.89
C ASP A 32 -2.59 -19.42 -3.09
N HIS A 33 -3.44 -19.19 -2.10
CA HIS A 33 -3.36 -18.07 -1.19
C HIS A 33 -2.11 -18.10 -0.28
N VAL A 34 -1.70 -19.28 0.18
CA VAL A 34 -0.46 -19.48 0.94
C VAL A 34 0.75 -19.28 0.03
N LEU A 35 0.76 -19.93 -1.15
CA LEU A 35 1.86 -19.82 -2.12
C LEU A 35 2.10 -18.38 -2.59
N MET A 36 1.04 -17.62 -2.75
CA MET A 36 1.13 -16.22 -3.15
C MET A 36 1.93 -15.37 -2.13
N ARG A 37 1.81 -15.70 -0.84
CA ARG A 37 2.45 -14.95 0.27
C ARG A 37 3.86 -15.40 0.59
N CYS A 38 4.34 -16.54 0.09
CA CYS A 38 5.69 -17.02 0.33
C CYS A 38 6.74 -16.21 -0.43
N CYS A 39 7.94 -16.06 0.16
CA CYS A 39 9.07 -15.43 -0.49
C CYS A 39 9.56 -16.25 -1.68
N ALA A 40 9.92 -15.58 -2.76
CA ALA A 40 10.57 -16.18 -3.91
C ALA A 40 12.00 -15.59 -4.05
N ASP A 41 12.91 -16.41 -4.56
CA ASP A 41 14.27 -16.00 -4.96
C ASP A 41 14.32 -15.44 -6.38
N TYR A 42 13.14 -15.18 -6.95
CA TYR A 42 12.97 -14.56 -8.25
C TYR A 42 11.80 -13.57 -8.23
N ASN A 43 11.87 -12.57 -9.10
CA ASN A 43 10.80 -11.57 -9.24
C ASN A 43 9.55 -12.21 -9.86
N ARG A 44 8.42 -12.08 -9.16
CA ARG A 44 7.12 -12.63 -9.53
C ARG A 44 6.25 -11.66 -10.33
N CYS A 45 6.83 -10.63 -10.90
CA CYS A 45 6.14 -9.69 -11.78
C CYS A 45 6.30 -10.11 -13.24
N ASP A 46 5.21 -10.46 -13.91
CA ASP A 46 5.15 -10.69 -15.36
C ASP A 46 5.06 -9.36 -16.12
N ASP A 47 6.09 -9.03 -16.90
CA ASP A 47 6.19 -7.77 -17.66
C ASP A 47 5.01 -7.55 -18.62
N ALA A 48 4.47 -8.61 -19.21
CA ALA A 48 3.33 -8.51 -20.13
C ALA A 48 2.01 -8.24 -19.37
N VAL A 49 1.83 -8.87 -18.20
CA VAL A 49 0.71 -8.58 -17.30
C VAL A 49 0.80 -7.16 -16.77
N TRP A 50 1.99 -6.76 -16.29
CA TRP A 50 2.24 -5.40 -15.84
C TRP A 50 1.80 -4.36 -16.87
N ARG A 51 2.24 -4.53 -18.13
CA ARG A 51 1.91 -3.61 -19.22
C ARG A 51 0.40 -3.56 -19.47
N ARG A 52 -0.27 -4.71 -19.56
CA ARG A 52 -1.73 -4.72 -19.77
C ARG A 52 -2.50 -4.08 -18.63
N LEU A 53 -2.11 -4.32 -17.38
CA LEU A 53 -2.77 -3.70 -16.21
C LEU A 53 -2.58 -2.18 -16.20
N THR A 54 -1.38 -1.70 -16.45
CA THR A 54 -1.10 -0.26 -16.45
C THR A 54 -1.75 0.46 -17.62
N ASP A 55 -1.73 -0.12 -18.83
CA ASP A 55 -2.43 0.43 -20.00
C ASP A 55 -3.94 0.45 -19.76
N HIS A 56 -4.51 -0.62 -19.18
CA HIS A 56 -5.92 -0.69 -18.83
C HIS A 56 -6.30 0.36 -17.77
N ALA A 57 -5.53 0.50 -16.70
CA ALA A 57 -5.76 1.52 -15.67
C ALA A 57 -5.79 2.93 -16.28
N ALA A 58 -4.80 3.28 -17.13
CA ALA A 58 -4.78 4.56 -17.83
C ALA A 58 -6.04 4.75 -18.73
N ALA A 59 -6.41 3.72 -19.51
CA ALA A 59 -7.61 3.75 -20.35
C ALA A 59 -8.91 3.89 -19.56
N ARG A 60 -8.93 3.43 -18.30
CA ARG A 60 -10.07 3.53 -17.38
C ARG A 60 -10.07 4.81 -16.53
N GLY A 61 -9.19 5.78 -16.84
CA GLY A 61 -9.17 7.09 -16.21
C GLY A 61 -8.40 7.18 -14.90
N PHE A 62 -7.60 6.17 -14.56
CA PHE A 62 -6.65 6.29 -13.46
C PHE A 62 -5.55 7.30 -13.81
N ASN A 63 -5.07 8.03 -12.80
CA ASN A 63 -4.04 9.05 -12.96
C ASN A 63 -2.85 8.87 -11.99
N MET A 64 -2.89 7.84 -11.15
CA MET A 64 -1.84 7.51 -10.20
C MET A 64 -1.59 6.01 -10.16
N LEU A 65 -0.33 5.60 -10.13
CA LEU A 65 0.09 4.21 -9.94
C LEU A 65 1.00 4.10 -8.72
N VAL A 66 0.52 3.44 -7.66
CA VAL A 66 1.33 3.17 -6.47
C VAL A 66 2.05 1.84 -6.69
N ILE A 67 3.37 1.88 -6.76
CA ILE A 67 4.20 0.72 -7.11
C ILE A 67 4.85 0.16 -5.85
N ASP A 68 4.41 -1.02 -5.44
CA ASP A 68 5.02 -1.77 -4.35
C ASP A 68 6.31 -2.41 -4.85
N LEU A 69 7.46 -1.81 -4.47
CA LEU A 69 8.76 -2.10 -5.06
C LEU A 69 9.39 -3.37 -4.49
N GLY A 70 9.41 -3.48 -3.16
CA GLY A 70 10.04 -4.60 -2.47
C GLY A 70 11.40 -4.98 -3.07
N GLU A 71 11.61 -6.28 -3.23
CA GLU A 71 12.78 -6.88 -3.89
C GLU A 71 12.72 -6.79 -5.43
N GLY A 72 11.65 -6.28 -6.01
CA GLY A 72 11.44 -6.22 -7.45
C GLY A 72 12.38 -5.28 -8.20
N VAL A 73 13.19 -4.50 -7.49
CA VAL A 73 14.15 -3.50 -8.03
C VAL A 73 15.54 -3.76 -7.53
N GLN A 74 16.54 -3.52 -8.38
CA GLN A 74 17.95 -3.46 -8.00
C GLN A 74 18.26 -2.05 -7.44
N TYR A 75 18.36 -1.94 -6.11
CA TYR A 75 18.74 -0.68 -5.47
C TYR A 75 20.25 -0.47 -5.63
N PRO A 76 20.71 0.67 -6.19
CA PRO A 76 22.14 0.91 -6.39
C PRO A 76 23.00 0.81 -5.12
N SER A 77 22.46 1.28 -3.99
CA SER A 77 23.16 1.25 -2.68
C SER A 77 23.06 -0.10 -1.97
N ARG A 78 22.08 -0.94 -2.35
CA ARG A 78 21.76 -2.22 -1.69
C ARG A 78 21.46 -3.32 -2.73
N PRO A 79 22.44 -3.67 -3.58
CA PRO A 79 22.23 -4.65 -4.64
C PRO A 79 21.90 -6.05 -4.11
N GLU A 80 22.25 -6.36 -2.86
CA GLU A 80 21.98 -7.63 -2.19
C GLU A 80 20.49 -7.89 -1.90
N LEU A 81 19.63 -6.86 -1.96
CA LEU A 81 18.20 -7.01 -1.79
C LEU A 81 17.50 -7.55 -3.04
N ALA A 82 18.18 -7.49 -4.18
CA ALA A 82 17.61 -7.95 -5.45
C ALA A 82 17.53 -9.47 -5.52
N VAL A 83 16.47 -9.96 -6.13
CA VAL A 83 16.31 -11.37 -6.49
C VAL A 83 16.50 -11.56 -8.00
N LYS A 84 16.54 -12.81 -8.46
CA LYS A 84 16.64 -13.11 -9.89
C LYS A 84 15.50 -12.43 -10.67
N GLY A 85 15.82 -11.61 -11.65
CA GLY A 85 14.83 -10.93 -12.49
C GLY A 85 14.30 -9.61 -11.93
N SER A 86 14.82 -9.12 -10.78
CA SER A 86 14.55 -7.76 -10.31
C SER A 86 14.89 -6.74 -11.39
N TRP A 87 14.07 -5.73 -11.54
CA TRP A 87 14.28 -4.72 -12.58
C TRP A 87 15.54 -3.89 -12.30
N THR A 88 16.35 -3.71 -13.35
CA THR A 88 17.47 -2.79 -13.28
C THR A 88 17.00 -1.35 -13.16
N PRO A 89 17.81 -0.43 -12.62
CA PRO A 89 17.52 1.01 -12.61
C PRO A 89 17.09 1.56 -13.98
N ASP A 90 17.74 1.15 -15.04
CA ASP A 90 17.42 1.61 -16.40
C ASP A 90 16.06 1.07 -16.88
N LYS A 91 15.75 -0.21 -16.60
CA LYS A 91 14.43 -0.77 -16.93
C LYS A 91 13.34 -0.03 -16.17
N LEU A 92 13.52 0.22 -14.87
CA LEU A 92 12.57 0.95 -14.06
C LEU A 92 12.37 2.37 -14.59
N ARG A 93 13.44 3.15 -14.82
CA ARG A 93 13.34 4.52 -15.35
C ARG A 93 12.61 4.58 -16.69
N LYS A 94 12.89 3.66 -17.61
CA LYS A 94 12.17 3.58 -18.90
C LYS A 94 10.69 3.34 -18.72
N GLU A 95 10.33 2.45 -17.80
CA GLU A 95 8.93 2.14 -17.50
C GLU A 95 8.21 3.30 -16.79
N LEU A 96 8.86 3.96 -15.83
CA LEU A 96 8.31 5.16 -15.18
C LEU A 96 8.07 6.30 -16.19
N ALA A 97 8.97 6.48 -17.16
CA ALA A 97 8.77 7.45 -18.24
C ALA A 97 7.56 7.07 -19.12
N ARG A 98 7.39 5.78 -19.45
CA ARG A 98 6.20 5.28 -20.16
C ARG A 98 4.93 5.54 -19.38
N LEU A 99 4.90 5.22 -18.07
CA LEU A 99 3.72 5.45 -17.22
C LEU A 99 3.31 6.92 -17.24
N ARG A 100 4.27 7.85 -17.10
CA ARG A 100 3.99 9.28 -17.20
C ARG A 100 3.45 9.67 -18.58
N SER A 101 3.97 9.07 -19.66
CA SER A 101 3.51 9.36 -21.02
C SER A 101 2.07 8.92 -21.31
N ILE A 102 1.56 7.94 -20.54
CA ILE A 102 0.16 7.50 -20.64
C ILE A 102 -0.75 8.11 -19.54
N GLY A 103 -0.27 9.13 -18.82
CA GLY A 103 -1.03 9.88 -17.84
C GLY A 103 -1.07 9.29 -16.42
N LEU A 104 -0.26 8.30 -16.12
CA LEU A 104 -0.14 7.72 -14.78
C LEU A 104 1.05 8.35 -14.03
N GLU A 105 0.78 8.99 -12.90
CA GLU A 105 1.81 9.43 -11.97
C GLU A 105 2.33 8.24 -11.16
N PRO A 106 3.61 7.81 -11.31
CA PRO A 106 4.14 6.71 -10.53
C PRO A 106 4.56 7.18 -9.14
N ILE A 107 4.09 6.49 -8.10
CA ILE A 107 4.41 6.73 -6.70
C ILE A 107 5.13 5.50 -6.13
N PRO A 108 6.32 5.64 -5.54
CA PRO A 108 7.01 4.53 -4.91
C PRO A 108 6.32 4.12 -3.61
N LYS A 109 6.28 2.81 -3.37
CA LYS A 109 5.88 2.23 -2.09
C LYS A 109 6.93 1.24 -1.60
N LEU A 110 7.36 1.39 -0.36
CA LEU A 110 8.15 0.44 0.42
C LEU A 110 7.47 0.25 1.76
N ASN A 111 7.25 -0.99 2.18
CA ASN A 111 6.59 -1.24 3.45
C ASN A 111 7.62 -1.54 4.54
N PHE A 112 7.65 -0.71 5.58
CA PHE A 112 8.56 -0.81 6.73
C PHE A 112 7.86 -1.32 8.01
N SER A 113 6.63 -1.82 7.92
CA SER A 113 6.05 -2.64 8.99
C SER A 113 6.83 -3.94 9.11
N ALA A 114 7.18 -4.36 10.32
CA ALA A 114 7.87 -5.64 10.56
C ALA A 114 7.03 -6.87 10.13
N THR A 115 5.76 -6.68 9.81
CA THR A 115 4.90 -7.70 9.18
C THR A 115 5.13 -7.81 7.68
N HIS A 116 5.56 -6.72 7.02
CA HIS A 116 5.59 -6.59 5.57
C HIS A 116 6.97 -6.18 5.01
N ASP A 117 8.03 -6.34 5.80
CA ASP A 117 9.39 -5.92 5.45
C ASP A 117 10.31 -7.07 5.02
N THR A 118 9.77 -8.27 4.77
CA THR A 118 10.55 -9.47 4.41
C THR A 118 11.42 -9.26 3.16
N TRP A 119 11.04 -8.35 2.27
CA TRP A 119 11.80 -7.95 1.10
C TRP A 119 13.17 -7.35 1.43
N LEU A 120 13.38 -6.88 2.67
CA LEU A 120 14.69 -6.42 3.17
C LEU A 120 15.70 -7.57 3.42
N GLY A 121 15.34 -8.82 3.10
CA GLY A 121 16.26 -9.95 3.22
C GLY A 121 16.74 -10.16 4.66
N GLU A 122 18.06 -10.16 4.90
CA GLU A 122 18.61 -10.36 6.24
C GLU A 122 18.28 -9.20 7.20
N TYR A 123 18.06 -8.00 6.66
CA TYR A 123 17.84 -6.80 7.47
C TYR A 123 16.46 -6.72 8.11
N HIS A 124 15.46 -7.44 7.60
CA HIS A 124 14.11 -7.43 8.16
C HIS A 124 14.04 -7.94 9.61
N ARG A 125 15.07 -8.68 10.06
CA ARG A 125 15.20 -9.12 11.46
C ARG A 125 15.98 -8.15 12.35
N MET A 126 16.53 -7.10 11.77
CA MET A 126 17.35 -6.11 12.46
C MET A 126 16.58 -4.84 12.82
N VAL A 127 15.23 -4.89 12.85
CA VAL A 127 14.41 -3.71 13.16
C VAL A 127 14.92 -2.96 14.39
N SER A 128 14.79 -1.64 14.36
CA SER A 128 15.22 -0.74 15.46
C SER A 128 16.73 -0.70 15.73
N THR A 129 17.55 -1.24 14.83
CA THR A 129 19.02 -1.16 14.96
C THR A 129 19.61 -0.08 14.04
N PRO A 130 20.83 0.43 14.32
CA PRO A 130 21.50 1.36 13.44
C PRO A 130 21.68 0.83 12.01
N GLU A 131 21.92 -0.48 11.84
CA GLU A 131 22.05 -1.11 10.52
C GLU A 131 20.73 -1.06 9.75
N TYR A 132 19.63 -1.46 10.40
CA TYR A 132 18.28 -1.38 9.80
C TYR A 132 17.98 0.04 9.30
N TYR A 133 18.26 1.05 10.11
CA TYR A 133 18.00 2.44 9.69
C TYR A 133 18.85 2.88 8.51
N ARG A 134 20.14 2.45 8.44
CA ARG A 134 21.00 2.75 7.28
C ARG A 134 20.43 2.14 6.01
N VAL A 135 20.01 0.88 6.07
CA VAL A 135 19.40 0.20 4.92
C VAL A 135 18.11 0.89 4.49
N CYS A 136 17.23 1.22 5.45
CA CYS A 136 15.99 1.94 5.14
C CYS A 136 16.26 3.30 4.48
N GLU A 137 17.21 4.08 5.00
CA GLU A 137 17.59 5.38 4.43
C GLU A 137 18.17 5.23 3.01
N ASP A 138 19.02 4.23 2.78
CA ASP A 138 19.61 3.95 1.47
C ASP A 138 18.55 3.59 0.42
N VAL A 139 17.63 2.66 0.73
CA VAL A 139 16.59 2.25 -0.25
C VAL A 139 15.56 3.36 -0.50
N LEU A 140 15.26 4.18 0.51
CA LEU A 140 14.39 5.36 0.34
C LEU A 140 15.02 6.38 -0.60
N ARG A 141 16.33 6.68 -0.41
CA ARG A 141 17.09 7.59 -1.29
C ARG A 141 17.17 7.04 -2.70
N ASP A 142 17.52 5.75 -2.87
CA ASP A 142 17.61 5.12 -4.19
C ASP A 142 16.26 5.16 -4.92
N ALA A 143 15.16 4.82 -4.24
CA ALA A 143 13.83 4.88 -4.83
C ALA A 143 13.42 6.32 -5.17
N TYR A 144 13.73 7.29 -4.32
CA TYR A 144 13.50 8.71 -4.59
C TYR A 144 14.19 9.19 -5.87
N GLU A 145 15.48 8.86 -6.04
CA GLU A 145 16.24 9.20 -7.25
C GLU A 145 15.76 8.44 -8.50
N LEU A 146 15.40 7.16 -8.34
CA LEU A 146 14.88 6.36 -9.44
C LEU A 146 13.53 6.87 -9.95
N PHE A 147 12.69 7.40 -9.07
CA PHE A 147 11.37 7.96 -9.40
C PHE A 147 11.42 9.44 -9.83
N ASP A 148 12.59 10.04 -9.96
CA ASP A 148 12.75 11.45 -10.35
C ASP A 148 12.03 12.40 -9.39
N HIS A 149 12.32 12.25 -8.09
CA HIS A 149 11.86 13.12 -7.01
C HIS A 149 10.32 13.12 -6.87
N PRO A 150 9.69 12.00 -6.51
CA PRO A 150 8.24 11.88 -6.42
C PRO A 150 7.68 12.77 -5.30
N ARG A 151 6.51 13.38 -5.51
CA ARG A 151 5.86 14.23 -4.48
C ARG A 151 5.30 13.46 -3.28
N LEU A 152 5.07 12.16 -3.42
CA LEU A 152 4.56 11.25 -2.39
C LEU A 152 5.43 10.01 -2.30
N PHE A 153 5.58 9.47 -1.11
CA PHE A 153 6.24 8.20 -0.87
C PHE A 153 5.42 7.38 0.15
N HIS A 154 4.92 6.21 -0.27
CA HIS A 154 4.17 5.34 0.62
C HIS A 154 5.11 4.42 1.40
N ILE A 155 5.13 4.53 2.73
CA ILE A 155 6.07 3.78 3.59
C ILE A 155 5.41 2.62 4.36
N GLY A 156 4.16 2.27 4.05
CA GLY A 156 3.46 1.13 4.63
C GLY A 156 3.02 1.34 6.07
N TYR A 157 3.61 0.60 7.01
CA TYR A 157 3.37 0.64 8.47
C TYR A 157 2.06 0.02 8.94
N ASP A 158 1.50 -0.93 8.18
CA ASP A 158 0.28 -1.66 8.50
C ASP A 158 0.54 -2.99 9.23
N GLU A 159 -0.48 -3.44 9.96
CA GLU A 159 -0.63 -4.80 10.50
C GLU A 159 0.52 -5.30 11.39
N GLU A 160 1.28 -4.43 12.06
CA GLU A 160 2.40 -4.85 12.90
C GLU A 160 1.92 -5.46 14.22
N THR A 161 1.49 -6.71 14.14
CA THR A 161 1.00 -7.51 15.26
C THR A 161 1.59 -8.92 15.24
N ALA A 162 1.60 -9.59 16.40
CA ALA A 162 2.04 -10.98 16.48
C ALA A 162 1.12 -11.92 15.67
N TRP A 163 -0.18 -11.61 15.58
CA TRP A 163 -1.13 -12.41 14.81
C TRP A 163 -0.83 -12.39 13.32
N HIS A 164 -0.53 -11.22 12.74
CA HIS A 164 -0.16 -11.11 11.33
C HIS A 164 1.20 -11.73 11.02
N GLN A 165 2.07 -11.87 12.04
CA GLN A 165 3.38 -12.52 11.91
C GLN A 165 3.40 -13.99 12.34
N GLN A 166 2.26 -14.62 12.61
CA GLN A 166 2.18 -16.01 13.06
C GLN A 166 2.83 -17.02 12.10
N TRP A 167 3.03 -16.63 10.85
CA TRP A 167 3.64 -17.45 9.80
C TRP A 167 5.10 -17.10 9.51
N HIS A 168 5.67 -16.13 10.23
CA HIS A 168 7.09 -15.83 10.18
C HIS A 168 7.86 -16.78 11.12
N ARG A 169 9.11 -17.02 10.79
CA ARG A 169 9.99 -17.81 11.65
C ARG A 169 10.20 -17.17 13.03
N TYR A 170 10.23 -15.83 13.04
CA TYR A 170 10.35 -15.01 14.24
C TYR A 170 9.42 -13.83 14.11
N SER A 171 8.59 -13.60 15.13
CA SER A 171 7.76 -12.41 15.20
C SER A 171 8.52 -11.28 15.88
N VAL A 172 8.50 -10.10 15.27
CA VAL A 172 9.03 -8.87 15.83
C VAL A 172 7.93 -7.82 15.78
N VAL A 173 7.46 -7.41 16.96
CA VAL A 173 6.40 -6.40 17.10
C VAL A 173 6.94 -5.22 17.86
N ARG A 174 7.06 -4.10 17.19
CA ARG A 174 7.35 -2.83 17.86
C ARG A 174 6.06 -2.31 18.49
N SER A 175 6.12 -1.89 19.73
CA SER A 175 4.97 -1.39 20.48
C SER A 175 5.32 -0.12 21.26
N GLY A 176 4.30 0.67 21.61
CA GLY A 176 4.46 1.89 22.40
C GLY A 176 5.53 2.83 21.83
N GLU A 177 6.42 3.32 22.67
CA GLU A 177 7.48 4.28 22.32
C GLU A 177 8.40 3.79 21.19
N LEU A 178 8.70 2.49 21.11
CA LEU A 178 9.60 1.95 20.09
C LEU A 178 8.96 2.04 18.68
N TRP A 179 7.67 1.74 18.55
CA TRP A 179 6.96 1.90 17.27
C TRP A 179 7.01 3.36 16.78
N TRP A 180 6.74 4.30 17.68
CA TRP A 180 6.77 5.73 17.33
C TRP A 180 8.17 6.22 17.03
N HIS A 181 9.18 5.76 17.79
CA HIS A 181 10.57 6.10 17.51
C HIS A 181 10.97 5.70 16.10
N ASP A 182 10.70 4.45 15.71
CA ASP A 182 11.05 3.93 14.39
C ASP A 182 10.23 4.60 13.27
N PHE A 183 8.91 4.74 13.50
CA PHE A 183 8.04 5.41 12.53
C PHE A 183 8.52 6.83 12.23
N LEU A 184 8.70 7.65 13.26
CA LEU A 184 9.14 9.05 13.09
C LEU A 184 10.54 9.14 12.50
N LYS A 185 11.40 8.17 12.77
CA LYS A 185 12.73 8.12 12.16
C LYS A 185 12.66 7.83 10.66
N ILE A 186 11.91 6.82 10.24
CA ILE A 186 11.73 6.48 8.81
C ILE A 186 10.99 7.59 8.07
N GLU A 187 9.93 8.12 8.69
CA GLU A 187 9.17 9.27 8.18
C GLU A 187 10.09 10.49 7.93
N SER A 188 10.99 10.78 8.90
CA SER A 188 11.96 11.88 8.77
C SER A 188 12.94 11.71 7.61
N PHE A 189 13.28 10.48 7.21
CA PHE A 189 14.10 10.25 6.02
C PHE A 189 13.37 10.69 4.75
N VAL A 190 12.07 10.39 4.64
CA VAL A 190 11.24 10.81 3.50
C VAL A 190 11.07 12.33 3.47
N GLU A 191 10.80 12.98 4.62
CA GLU A 191 10.67 14.43 4.68
C GLU A 191 11.97 15.16 4.31
N LYS A 192 13.14 14.64 4.71
CA LYS A 192 14.46 15.19 4.33
C LYS A 192 14.72 15.14 2.83
N LEU A 193 14.10 14.21 2.11
CA LEU A 193 14.15 14.15 0.65
C LEU A 193 13.23 15.19 -0.02
N GLY A 194 12.41 15.92 0.75
CA GLY A 194 11.43 16.87 0.23
C GLY A 194 10.15 16.21 -0.30
N THR A 195 9.92 14.96 0.05
CA THR A 195 8.75 14.17 -0.35
C THR A 195 7.78 14.04 0.81
N ARG A 196 6.48 14.05 0.51
CA ARG A 196 5.44 13.85 1.53
C ARG A 196 5.28 12.37 1.86
N PRO A 197 5.45 11.96 3.14
CA PRO A 197 5.20 10.58 3.55
C PRO A 197 3.70 10.23 3.51
N TRP A 198 3.43 8.97 3.17
CA TRP A 198 2.10 8.38 3.05
C TRP A 198 2.08 7.00 3.71
N ILE A 199 1.04 6.70 4.51
CA ILE A 199 0.94 5.44 5.25
C ILE A 199 -0.43 4.79 5.16
N TRP A 200 -0.49 3.51 5.53
CA TRP A 200 -1.71 2.86 5.99
C TRP A 200 -2.04 3.33 7.41
N SER A 201 -3.29 3.63 7.68
CA SER A 201 -3.68 4.32 8.92
C SER A 201 -4.15 3.38 10.04
N ASP A 202 -4.05 2.08 9.88
CA ASP A 202 -4.64 1.08 10.78
C ASP A 202 -4.13 1.16 12.23
N LYS A 203 -2.96 1.75 12.50
CA LYS A 203 -2.51 2.04 13.87
C LYS A 203 -3.55 2.83 14.69
N ILE A 204 -4.36 3.67 14.04
CA ILE A 204 -5.42 4.45 14.71
C ILE A 204 -6.53 3.55 15.28
N TRP A 205 -6.78 2.38 14.70
CA TRP A 205 -7.90 1.52 15.08
C TRP A 205 -7.88 1.10 16.55
N HIS A 206 -6.70 0.78 17.07
CA HIS A 206 -6.50 0.29 18.43
C HIS A 206 -5.71 1.25 19.33
N HIS A 207 -5.19 2.36 18.78
CA HIS A 207 -4.36 3.33 19.46
C HIS A 207 -4.77 4.76 19.15
N GLU A 208 -6.09 5.05 19.05
CA GLU A 208 -6.64 6.34 18.58
C GLU A 208 -6.04 7.55 19.31
N ALA A 209 -6.06 7.55 20.64
CA ALA A 209 -5.59 8.70 21.43
C ALA A 209 -4.09 8.97 21.22
N GLU A 210 -3.28 7.93 21.21
CA GLU A 210 -1.84 8.04 20.99
C GLU A 210 -1.54 8.47 19.55
N PHE A 211 -2.23 7.89 18.57
CA PHE A 211 -2.12 8.25 17.15
C PHE A 211 -2.42 9.74 16.93
N LEU A 212 -3.54 10.23 17.43
CA LEU A 212 -3.95 11.62 17.27
C LEU A 212 -2.98 12.61 17.93
N LYS A 213 -2.31 12.20 19.02
CA LYS A 213 -1.32 13.00 19.72
C LYS A 213 0.02 13.07 18.99
N ARG A 214 0.43 12.01 18.29
CA ARG A 214 1.83 11.84 17.82
C ARG A 214 1.99 11.86 16.31
N MET A 215 0.98 11.46 15.54
CA MET A 215 1.06 11.39 14.08
C MET A 215 1.20 12.78 13.47
N PRO A 216 2.26 13.06 12.68
CA PRO A 216 2.41 14.36 12.03
C PRO A 216 1.27 14.62 11.04
N LYS A 217 0.82 15.88 10.97
CA LYS A 217 -0.26 16.29 10.04
C LYS A 217 0.19 16.33 8.58
N THR A 218 1.48 16.36 8.35
CA THR A 218 2.10 16.26 7.02
C THR A 218 1.89 14.90 6.39
N VAL A 219 1.78 13.84 7.18
CA VAL A 219 1.64 12.46 6.71
C VAL A 219 0.27 12.23 6.10
N LEU A 220 0.23 11.83 4.82
CA LEU A 220 -1.00 11.45 4.11
C LEU A 220 -1.51 10.11 4.65
N GLN A 221 -2.81 10.02 4.90
CA GLN A 221 -3.44 8.88 5.55
C GLN A 221 -4.26 8.05 4.56
N SER A 222 -4.00 6.74 4.50
CA SER A 222 -4.87 5.77 3.82
C SER A 222 -5.49 4.82 4.81
N ASN A 223 -6.69 5.16 5.29
CA ASN A 223 -7.50 4.17 5.96
C ASN A 223 -8.09 3.19 4.94
N TRP A 224 -8.28 1.94 5.36
CA TRP A 224 -8.79 0.88 4.51
C TRP A 224 -9.81 -0.01 5.27
N TYR A 225 -10.77 -0.52 4.53
CA TYR A 225 -11.77 -1.46 4.98
C TYR A 225 -12.36 -2.16 3.75
N TYR A 226 -12.37 -3.49 3.71
CA TYR A 226 -12.61 -4.24 2.46
C TYR A 226 -13.93 -5.01 2.41
N ASP A 227 -14.81 -4.79 3.40
CA ASP A 227 -16.16 -5.34 3.42
C ASP A 227 -17.20 -4.35 2.86
N ALA A 228 -18.49 -4.73 2.91
CA ALA A 228 -19.58 -3.96 2.30
C ALA A 228 -20.30 -3.01 3.27
N GLU A 229 -20.18 -3.20 4.57
CA GLU A 229 -20.97 -2.53 5.60
C GLU A 229 -20.25 -1.28 6.12
N PHE A 230 -20.80 -0.10 5.87
CA PHE A 230 -20.21 1.17 6.28
C PHE A 230 -21.08 2.00 7.23
N THR A 231 -22.40 1.72 7.30
CA THR A 231 -23.29 2.42 8.24
C THR A 231 -23.44 1.64 9.55
N GLU A 232 -23.81 2.33 10.62
CA GLU A 232 -24.07 1.69 11.92
C GLU A 232 -25.13 0.58 11.78
N GLU A 233 -26.22 0.85 11.04
CA GLU A 233 -27.26 -0.14 10.77
C GLU A 233 -26.75 -1.37 10.01
N GLU A 234 -25.93 -1.16 8.94
CA GLU A 234 -25.32 -2.25 8.17
C GLU A 234 -24.38 -3.09 9.05
N LEU A 235 -23.54 -2.43 9.87
CA LEU A 235 -22.60 -3.09 10.78
C LEU A 235 -23.32 -3.89 11.89
N GLU A 236 -24.39 -3.35 12.46
CA GLU A 236 -25.21 -4.04 13.44
C GLU A 236 -25.93 -5.27 12.85
N LYS A 237 -26.56 -5.09 11.69
CA LYS A 237 -27.24 -6.18 10.96
C LYS A 237 -26.26 -7.31 10.61
N ALA A 238 -25.04 -6.97 10.22
CA ALA A 238 -23.98 -7.93 9.91
C ALA A 238 -23.32 -8.51 11.17
N LYS A 239 -23.70 -8.07 12.37
CA LYS A 239 -23.05 -8.43 13.65
C LYS A 239 -21.53 -8.22 13.58
N ALA A 240 -21.12 -7.08 13.03
CA ALA A 240 -19.71 -6.74 12.86
C ALA A 240 -18.95 -6.71 14.19
N SER A 241 -17.72 -7.20 14.19
CA SER A 241 -16.83 -7.11 15.35
C SER A 241 -16.51 -5.65 15.70
N GLU A 242 -16.04 -5.40 16.91
CA GLU A 242 -15.58 -4.08 17.33
C GLU A 242 -14.43 -3.57 16.43
N ASP A 243 -13.57 -4.46 15.95
CA ASP A 243 -12.51 -4.12 14.99
C ASP A 243 -13.09 -3.54 13.70
N ARG A 244 -14.08 -4.21 13.08
CA ARG A 244 -14.73 -3.72 11.85
C ARG A 244 -15.37 -2.35 12.04
N LYS A 245 -16.00 -2.12 13.20
CA LYS A 245 -16.56 -0.81 13.58
C LYS A 245 -15.45 0.24 13.71
N ALA A 246 -14.30 -0.11 14.32
CA ALA A 246 -13.16 0.77 14.46
C ALA A 246 -12.57 1.15 13.10
N TYR A 247 -12.47 0.19 12.15
CA TYR A 247 -11.98 0.44 10.79
C TYR A 247 -12.83 1.49 10.07
N VAL A 248 -14.14 1.36 10.12
CA VAL A 248 -15.07 2.32 9.50
C VAL A 248 -15.06 3.66 10.24
N LYS A 249 -15.00 3.66 11.58
CA LYS A 249 -14.92 4.87 12.41
C LYS A 249 -13.69 5.71 12.06
N ALA A 250 -12.58 5.08 11.72
CA ALA A 250 -11.28 5.74 11.50
C ALA A 250 -11.33 6.83 10.42
N TYR A 251 -12.11 6.67 9.34
CA TYR A 251 -12.28 7.73 8.33
C TYR A 251 -12.78 9.05 8.94
N ARG A 252 -13.77 8.97 9.83
CA ARG A 252 -14.35 10.15 10.51
C ARG A 252 -13.42 10.70 11.59
N THR A 253 -12.69 9.83 12.28
CA THR A 253 -11.71 10.23 13.30
C THR A 253 -10.56 11.03 12.65
N LEU A 254 -10.02 10.54 11.54
CA LEU A 254 -8.99 11.23 10.76
C LEU A 254 -9.48 12.58 10.23
N GLU A 255 -10.72 12.65 9.73
CA GLU A 255 -11.35 13.90 9.28
C GLU A 255 -11.47 14.92 10.42
N LYS A 256 -12.05 14.52 11.55
CA LYS A 256 -12.18 15.41 12.72
C LYS A 256 -10.83 15.93 13.23
N ALA A 257 -9.80 15.13 13.10
CA ALA A 257 -8.45 15.48 13.48
C ALA A 257 -7.71 16.33 12.42
N GLY A 258 -8.30 16.56 11.24
CA GLY A 258 -7.76 17.44 10.20
C GLY A 258 -6.65 16.80 9.35
N TYR A 259 -6.64 15.48 9.20
CA TYR A 259 -5.70 14.79 8.31
C TYR A 259 -6.19 14.78 6.86
N ASP A 260 -5.26 14.98 5.94
CA ASP A 260 -5.49 14.65 4.53
C ASP A 260 -5.61 13.15 4.36
N GLN A 261 -6.60 12.70 3.58
CA GLN A 261 -6.90 11.29 3.39
C GLN A 261 -6.94 10.91 1.90
N LEU A 262 -6.39 9.74 1.59
CA LEU A 262 -6.55 9.04 0.33
C LEU A 262 -7.01 7.61 0.65
N PRO A 263 -8.33 7.40 0.89
CA PRO A 263 -8.89 6.11 1.25
C PRO A 263 -8.54 5.01 0.27
N ALA A 264 -8.25 3.82 0.79
CA ALA A 264 -8.01 2.63 -0.01
C ALA A 264 -9.19 1.67 0.07
N ALA A 265 -9.52 1.08 -1.07
CA ALA A 265 -10.54 0.05 -1.23
C ALA A 265 -9.99 -1.16 -1.98
N SER A 266 -10.71 -2.26 -2.02
CA SER A 266 -10.26 -3.49 -2.64
C SER A 266 -11.42 -4.36 -3.08
N ASN A 267 -11.21 -5.16 -4.12
CA ASN A 267 -12.08 -6.29 -4.45
C ASN A 267 -11.65 -7.60 -3.74
N TRP A 268 -10.80 -7.49 -2.70
CA TRP A 268 -10.36 -8.65 -1.92
C TRP A 268 -11.49 -9.27 -1.09
N GLY A 269 -12.25 -8.44 -0.38
CA GLY A 269 -13.37 -8.88 0.44
C GLY A 269 -14.69 -8.98 -0.34
N CYS A 270 -15.00 -7.95 -1.14
CA CYS A 270 -16.20 -7.92 -1.98
C CYS A 270 -16.10 -6.91 -3.11
N ASP A 271 -16.80 -7.16 -4.21
CA ASP A 271 -16.73 -6.36 -5.43
C ASP A 271 -17.35 -4.95 -5.30
N ILE A 272 -18.29 -4.75 -4.37
CA ILE A 272 -18.94 -3.45 -4.16
C ILE A 272 -18.16 -2.54 -3.18
N ASN A 273 -17.06 -3.01 -2.63
CA ASN A 273 -16.33 -2.28 -1.59
C ASN A 273 -15.87 -0.89 -2.06
N PHE A 274 -15.32 -0.78 -3.27
CA PHE A 274 -14.83 0.52 -3.77
C PHE A 274 -15.97 1.55 -3.85
N GLU A 275 -17.13 1.16 -4.40
CA GLU A 275 -18.33 2.03 -4.47
C GLU A 275 -18.79 2.47 -3.06
N LYS A 276 -18.86 1.53 -2.12
CA LYS A 276 -19.22 1.81 -0.73
C LYS A 276 -18.23 2.75 -0.05
N THR A 277 -16.94 2.56 -0.26
CA THR A 277 -15.88 3.43 0.26
C THR A 277 -16.03 4.86 -0.29
N VAL A 278 -16.22 5.01 -1.60
CA VAL A 278 -16.42 6.34 -2.24
C VAL A 278 -17.64 7.03 -1.62
N ARG A 279 -18.80 6.36 -1.59
CA ARG A 279 -20.04 6.90 -1.03
C ARG A 279 -19.87 7.34 0.42
N TYR A 280 -19.24 6.51 1.26
CA TYR A 280 -19.03 6.82 2.67
C TYR A 280 -18.07 8.00 2.85
N CYS A 281 -16.91 7.95 2.20
CA CYS A 281 -15.89 8.99 2.35
C CYS A 281 -16.34 10.35 1.79
N ARG A 282 -17.09 10.38 0.69
CA ARG A 282 -17.68 11.63 0.16
C ARG A 282 -18.67 12.29 1.13
N LYS A 283 -19.38 11.48 1.89
CA LYS A 283 -20.30 12.00 2.91
C LYS A 283 -19.59 12.57 4.13
N TRP A 284 -18.45 11.98 4.53
CA TRP A 284 -17.87 12.24 5.84
C TRP A 284 -16.53 12.97 5.83
N ILE A 285 -15.84 13.04 4.71
CA ILE A 285 -14.54 13.70 4.56
C ILE A 285 -14.74 14.97 3.75
N ALA A 286 -14.28 16.10 4.28
CA ALA A 286 -14.36 17.38 3.62
C ALA A 286 -13.56 17.37 2.30
N PRO A 287 -14.08 18.03 1.25
CA PRO A 287 -13.46 18.01 -0.07
C PRO A 287 -11.98 18.40 -0.10
N GLU A 288 -11.57 19.34 0.74
CA GLU A 288 -10.19 19.82 0.81
C GLU A 288 -9.23 18.80 1.44
N ARG A 289 -9.73 17.86 2.25
CA ARG A 289 -8.94 16.79 2.87
C ARG A 289 -9.01 15.46 2.13
N LEU A 290 -10.03 15.25 1.31
CA LEU A 290 -10.15 14.04 0.48
C LEU A 290 -9.31 14.21 -0.79
N LYS A 291 -8.10 13.63 -0.81
CA LYS A 291 -7.14 13.77 -1.93
C LYS A 291 -7.41 12.84 -3.11
N GLY A 292 -8.29 11.89 -2.94
CA GLY A 292 -8.68 10.91 -3.96
C GLY A 292 -9.03 9.57 -3.36
N PHE A 293 -8.96 8.53 -4.19
CA PHE A 293 -9.20 7.15 -3.80
C PHE A 293 -8.17 6.24 -4.44
N MET A 294 -7.89 5.09 -3.83
CA MET A 294 -7.01 4.07 -4.38
C MET A 294 -7.68 2.70 -4.32
N THR A 295 -7.52 1.89 -5.38
CA THR A 295 -7.82 0.46 -5.31
C THR A 295 -6.54 -0.34 -5.13
N ALA A 296 -6.55 -1.28 -4.18
CA ALA A 296 -5.45 -2.17 -3.85
C ALA A 296 -5.93 -3.63 -3.88
N PRO A 297 -5.82 -4.33 -5.00
CA PRO A 297 -6.40 -5.66 -5.17
C PRO A 297 -5.68 -6.77 -4.38
N TRP A 298 -4.44 -6.52 -3.94
CA TRP A 298 -3.58 -7.45 -3.20
C TRP A 298 -3.22 -8.74 -3.94
N TRP A 299 -3.41 -8.80 -5.27
CA TRP A 299 -3.00 -9.90 -6.12
C TRP A 299 -1.66 -9.59 -6.78
N LEU A 300 -0.82 -10.62 -6.91
CA LEU A 300 0.46 -10.48 -7.60
C LEU A 300 0.26 -10.18 -9.09
N THR A 301 1.26 -9.51 -9.68
CA THR A 301 1.29 -9.15 -11.11
C THR A 301 1.67 -10.37 -11.96
N GLU A 302 0.92 -11.47 -11.80
CA GLU A 302 1.11 -12.76 -12.48
C GLU A 302 -0.07 -13.07 -13.39
N LYS A 303 0.17 -13.82 -14.47
CA LYS A 303 -0.87 -14.21 -15.43
C LYS A 303 -2.12 -14.84 -14.79
N LYS A 304 -1.93 -15.71 -13.80
CA LYS A 304 -3.03 -16.38 -13.09
C LYS A 304 -3.90 -15.43 -12.24
N LYS A 305 -3.42 -14.22 -11.95
CA LYS A 305 -4.13 -13.21 -11.16
C LYS A 305 -4.61 -12.01 -11.97
N GLU A 306 -4.23 -11.93 -13.23
CA GLU A 306 -4.52 -10.81 -14.13
C GLU A 306 -6.01 -10.45 -14.17
N ALA A 307 -6.90 -11.43 -14.30
CA ALA A 307 -8.34 -11.18 -14.37
C ALA A 307 -8.89 -10.50 -13.09
N LYS A 308 -8.37 -10.87 -11.92
CA LYS A 308 -8.76 -10.24 -10.64
C LYS A 308 -8.24 -8.80 -10.52
N CYS A 309 -7.05 -8.54 -11.02
CA CYS A 309 -6.47 -7.20 -11.08
C CYS A 309 -7.25 -6.29 -12.05
N LEU A 310 -7.59 -6.78 -13.24
CA LEU A 310 -8.43 -6.07 -14.22
C LEU A 310 -9.81 -5.75 -13.63
N ALA A 311 -10.44 -6.73 -12.95
CA ALA A 311 -11.72 -6.52 -12.29
C ALA A 311 -11.67 -5.41 -11.24
N ALA A 312 -10.59 -5.32 -10.43
CA ALA A 312 -10.42 -4.24 -9.46
C ALA A 312 -10.38 -2.85 -10.12
N ILE A 313 -9.67 -2.75 -11.27
CA ILE A 313 -9.60 -1.51 -12.06
C ILE A 313 -10.99 -1.14 -12.60
N ASP A 314 -11.71 -2.10 -13.18
CA ASP A 314 -13.04 -1.86 -13.77
C ASP A 314 -14.09 -1.49 -12.72
N LEU A 315 -14.10 -2.17 -11.56
CA LEU A 315 -15.01 -1.86 -10.46
C LEU A 315 -14.78 -0.44 -9.90
N ALA A 316 -13.51 -0.06 -9.74
CA ALA A 316 -13.17 1.28 -9.27
C ALA A 316 -13.54 2.36 -10.30
N ALA A 317 -13.24 2.15 -11.58
CA ALA A 317 -13.61 3.06 -12.64
C ALA A 317 -15.13 3.23 -12.75
N ALA A 318 -15.90 2.13 -12.66
CA ALA A 318 -17.36 2.17 -12.68
C ALA A 318 -17.93 2.95 -11.49
N ALA A 319 -17.38 2.78 -10.30
CA ALA A 319 -17.79 3.53 -9.11
C ALA A 319 -17.52 5.04 -9.27
N MET A 320 -16.34 5.42 -9.79
CA MET A 320 -16.01 6.83 -10.04
C MET A 320 -16.90 7.45 -11.14
N GLU A 321 -17.28 6.68 -12.14
CA GLU A 321 -18.25 7.15 -13.16
C GLU A 321 -19.64 7.39 -12.55
N LYS A 322 -20.13 6.48 -11.70
CA LYS A 322 -21.38 6.68 -10.95
C LYS A 322 -21.32 7.93 -10.07
N GLU A 323 -20.19 8.14 -9.39
CA GLU A 323 -19.97 9.34 -8.57
C GLU A 323 -20.04 10.61 -9.41
N ARG A 324 -19.36 10.64 -10.57
CA ARG A 324 -19.37 11.76 -11.51
C ARG A 324 -20.78 12.09 -12.02
N LEU A 325 -21.62 11.07 -12.18
CA LEU A 325 -23.01 11.21 -12.60
C LEU A 325 -23.99 11.55 -11.46
N GLY A 326 -23.50 11.66 -10.21
CA GLY A 326 -24.34 11.91 -9.03
C GLY A 326 -25.24 10.72 -8.64
N LEU A 327 -24.82 9.51 -8.97
CA LEU A 327 -25.56 8.26 -8.70
C LEU A 327 -25.10 7.54 -7.43
N LEU A 328 -24.10 8.10 -6.70
CA LEU A 328 -23.62 7.54 -5.42
C LEU A 328 -24.13 8.30 -4.21
#